data_bd2f20e9122e862fa00dbc7278b1cae2
#
_entry.id   bd2f20e9122e862fa00dbc7278b1cae2
#
_cell.length_a   1.000
_cell.length_b   1.000
_cell.length_c   1.000
_cell.angle_alpha   90.00
_cell.angle_beta   90.00
_cell.angle_gamma   90.00
#
_symmetry.space_group_name_H-M   'P 1'
#
loop_
_entity.id
_entity.type
_entity.pdbx_description
1 polymer ?
#
loop_
_entity_poly.entity_id
_entity_poly.type
_entity_poly.pdbx_seq_one_letter_code
_entity_poly.pdbx_strand_id
1 'polypeptide(L)'
;MAEQSIEARRAELAAMIEGRTDEEIVRGVQERGVEGVLGGVFQGMVEAFLPDKAAGQNAVVQYDVTVAGEPHSYQLKIGGGRCEVMKGRAETPRVTLTLALPDFLRLVAGKLPPVQAFMTGKLKLQGDMMIATAMQGWFRQG
;
A
#
# COMPACT_ATOMS: atom_id res chain seq x y z
N MET A 1 6.71 20.16 -6.00
CA MET A 1 5.94 20.23 -4.79
C MET A 1 5.33 18.89 -4.49
N ALA A 2 5.30 18.52 -3.21
CA ALA A 2 4.87 17.20 -2.79
C ALA A 2 3.43 16.88 -3.18
N GLU A 3 2.52 17.86 -3.09
CA GLU A 3 1.12 17.64 -3.46
C GLU A 3 0.94 17.30 -4.93
N GLN A 4 1.64 18.00 -5.80
CA GLN A 4 1.56 17.73 -7.23
C GLN A 4 2.14 16.36 -7.57
N SER A 5 3.22 15.97 -6.87
CA SER A 5 3.80 14.64 -7.06
C SER A 5 2.83 13.53 -6.64
N ILE A 6 2.12 13.73 -5.53
CA ILE A 6 1.14 12.77 -5.05
C ILE A 6 -0.02 12.65 -6.04
N GLU A 7 -0.55 13.79 -6.50
CA GLU A 7 -1.64 13.80 -7.47
C GLU A 7 -1.24 13.17 -8.79
N ALA A 8 -0.04 13.48 -9.28
CA ALA A 8 0.46 12.89 -10.51
C ALA A 8 0.61 11.38 -10.39
N ARG A 9 1.10 10.89 -9.27
CA ARG A 9 1.24 9.45 -9.02
C ARG A 9 -0.11 8.76 -8.95
N ARG A 10 -1.09 9.41 -8.33
CA ARG A 10 -2.45 8.87 -8.28
C ARG A 10 -3.07 8.79 -9.66
N ALA A 11 -2.86 9.82 -10.47
CA ALA A 11 -3.36 9.82 -11.84
C ALA A 11 -2.75 8.71 -12.67
N GLU A 12 -1.44 8.50 -12.54
CA GLU A 12 -0.76 7.39 -13.22
C GLU A 12 -1.29 6.04 -12.76
N LEU A 13 -1.46 5.90 -11.45
CA LEU A 13 -1.97 4.66 -10.87
C LEU A 13 -3.39 4.39 -11.35
N ALA A 14 -4.24 5.41 -11.32
CA ALA A 14 -5.61 5.27 -11.80
C ALA A 14 -5.64 4.86 -13.28
N ALA A 15 -4.76 5.43 -14.10
CA ALA A 15 -4.67 5.08 -15.51
C ALA A 15 -4.25 3.63 -15.72
N MET A 16 -3.47 3.07 -14.80
CA MET A 16 -3.02 1.67 -14.89
C MET A 16 -4.14 0.68 -14.59
N ILE A 17 -5.12 1.07 -13.80
CA ILE A 17 -6.15 0.14 -13.32
C ILE A 17 -7.53 0.40 -13.88
N GLU A 18 -7.82 1.62 -14.32
CA GLU A 18 -9.16 2.00 -14.74
C GLU A 18 -9.57 1.26 -16.02
N GLY A 19 -10.74 0.62 -15.96
CA GLY A 19 -11.26 -0.12 -17.10
C GLY A 19 -10.50 -1.39 -17.45
N ARG A 20 -9.61 -1.86 -16.58
CA ARG A 20 -8.79 -3.04 -16.85
C ARG A 20 -9.17 -4.19 -15.93
N THR A 21 -9.04 -5.40 -16.45
CA THR A 21 -9.23 -6.61 -15.66
C THR A 21 -8.02 -6.84 -14.77
N ASP A 22 -8.16 -7.70 -13.77
CA ASP A 22 -7.06 -8.07 -12.89
C ASP A 22 -5.87 -8.61 -13.68
N GLU A 23 -6.14 -9.46 -14.66
CA GLU A 23 -5.11 -10.05 -15.51
C GLU A 23 -4.36 -8.99 -16.32
N GLU A 24 -5.09 -8.02 -16.85
CA GLU A 24 -4.49 -6.92 -17.60
C GLU A 24 -3.62 -6.03 -16.71
N ILE A 25 -4.06 -5.80 -15.48
CA ILE A 25 -3.29 -5.02 -14.51
C ILE A 25 -1.98 -5.74 -14.19
N VAL A 26 -2.05 -7.02 -13.89
CA VAL A 26 -0.85 -7.81 -13.57
C VAL A 26 0.12 -7.80 -14.73
N ARG A 27 -0.39 -8.02 -15.94
CA ARG A 27 0.46 -8.03 -17.14
C ARG A 27 1.15 -6.69 -17.36
N GLY A 28 0.41 -5.60 -17.22
CA GLY A 28 0.96 -4.27 -17.39
C GLY A 28 2.07 -3.96 -16.39
N VAL A 29 1.89 -4.41 -15.13
CA VAL A 29 2.91 -4.22 -14.10
C VAL A 29 4.13 -5.08 -14.40
N GLN A 30 3.93 -6.33 -14.83
CA GLN A 30 5.04 -7.22 -15.18
C GLN A 30 5.87 -6.64 -16.33
N GLU A 31 5.20 -6.06 -17.33
CA GLU A 31 5.89 -5.43 -18.45
C GLU A 31 6.73 -4.23 -18.04
N ARG A 32 6.26 -3.48 -17.06
CA ARG A 32 6.98 -2.31 -16.53
C ARG A 32 8.04 -2.68 -15.48
N GLY A 33 7.96 -3.88 -14.93
CA GLY A 33 8.84 -4.34 -13.87
C GLY A 33 8.18 -4.23 -12.52
N VAL A 34 7.85 -5.39 -11.92
CA VAL A 34 7.10 -5.47 -10.67
C VAL A 34 7.77 -4.67 -9.55
N GLU A 35 9.08 -4.85 -9.37
CA GLU A 35 9.80 -4.20 -8.29
C GLU A 35 9.78 -2.66 -8.42
N GLY A 36 9.93 -2.17 -9.64
CA GLY A 36 9.89 -0.72 -9.89
C GLY A 36 8.53 -0.13 -9.62
N VAL A 37 7.48 -0.83 -10.04
CA VAL A 37 6.11 -0.35 -9.82
C VAL A 37 5.77 -0.36 -8.34
N LEU A 38 6.01 -1.48 -7.65
CA LEU A 38 5.72 -1.57 -6.23
C LEU A 38 6.56 -0.58 -5.42
N GLY A 39 7.84 -0.46 -5.72
CA GLY A 39 8.71 0.50 -5.06
C GLY A 39 8.18 1.93 -5.21
N GLY A 40 7.72 2.26 -6.40
CA GLY A 40 7.14 3.59 -6.66
C GLY A 40 5.86 3.83 -5.89
N VAL A 41 4.99 2.81 -5.81
CA VAL A 41 3.74 2.92 -5.04
C VAL A 41 4.04 3.12 -3.56
N PHE A 42 4.93 2.31 -2.99
CA PHE A 42 5.28 2.46 -1.58
C PHE A 42 5.98 3.79 -1.30
N GLN A 43 6.82 4.26 -2.20
CA GLN A 43 7.43 5.58 -2.05
C GLN A 43 6.37 6.67 -2.05
N GLY A 44 5.35 6.54 -2.89
CA GLY A 44 4.21 7.44 -2.88
C GLY A 44 3.47 7.44 -1.55
N MET A 45 3.34 6.27 -0.92
CA MET A 45 2.73 6.17 0.41
C MET A 45 3.57 6.89 1.46
N VAL A 46 4.90 6.74 1.40
CA VAL A 46 5.80 7.44 2.31
C VAL A 46 5.63 8.96 2.18
N GLU A 47 5.52 9.44 0.96
CA GLU A 47 5.31 10.87 0.71
C GLU A 47 3.94 11.38 1.18
N ALA A 48 2.96 10.49 1.21
CA ALA A 48 1.61 10.82 1.68
C ALA A 48 1.46 10.71 3.19
N PHE A 49 2.50 10.30 3.90
CA PHE A 49 2.47 10.14 5.34
C PHE A 49 2.23 11.48 6.05
N LEU A 50 1.37 11.44 7.07
CA LEU A 50 1.00 12.60 7.86
C LEU A 50 1.58 12.45 9.28
N PRO A 51 2.74 13.04 9.55
CA PRO A 51 3.40 12.86 10.86
C PRO A 51 2.53 13.26 12.05
N ASP A 52 1.76 14.32 11.90
CA ASP A 52 0.89 14.80 12.97
C ASP A 52 -0.20 13.81 13.34
N LYS A 53 -0.72 13.08 12.33
CA LYS A 53 -1.78 12.10 12.56
C LYS A 53 -1.24 10.82 13.20
N ALA A 54 0.02 10.52 12.99
CA ALA A 54 0.67 9.34 13.55
C ALA A 54 1.54 9.68 14.77
N ALA A 55 1.37 10.84 15.36
CA ALA A 55 2.19 11.29 16.49
C ALA A 55 2.16 10.29 17.64
N GLY A 56 3.35 9.91 18.13
CA GLY A 56 3.46 8.97 19.22
C GLY A 56 3.31 7.51 18.85
N GLN A 57 3.03 7.21 17.58
CA GLN A 57 2.86 5.83 17.12
C GLN A 57 4.18 5.24 16.65
N ASN A 58 4.38 3.97 16.97
CA ASN A 58 5.52 3.19 16.51
C ASN A 58 5.00 1.85 16.05
N ALA A 59 5.18 1.55 14.77
CA ALA A 59 4.70 0.30 14.22
C ALA A 59 5.47 -0.08 12.97
N VAL A 60 5.64 -1.38 12.78
CA VAL A 60 6.12 -1.92 11.52
C VAL A 60 4.94 -2.62 10.86
N VAL A 61 4.57 -2.18 9.68
CA VAL A 61 3.46 -2.73 8.93
C VAL A 61 4.03 -3.48 7.73
N GLN A 62 3.70 -4.75 7.61
CA GLN A 62 4.16 -5.55 6.50
C GLN A 62 3.08 -5.69 5.45
N TYR A 63 3.48 -5.52 4.20
CA TYR A 63 2.61 -5.74 3.05
C TYR A 63 3.15 -6.92 2.26
N ASP A 64 2.32 -7.94 2.08
CA ASP A 64 2.61 -9.07 1.22
C ASP A 64 1.69 -8.96 0.01
N VAL A 65 2.24 -8.47 -1.10
CA VAL A 65 1.49 -8.26 -2.34
C VAL A 65 1.75 -9.43 -3.27
N THR A 66 0.69 -10.14 -3.64
CA THR A 66 0.81 -11.32 -4.49
C THR A 66 0.70 -10.93 -5.96
N VAL A 67 1.71 -11.30 -6.75
CA VAL A 67 1.74 -11.04 -8.18
C VAL A 67 1.91 -12.39 -8.88
N ALA A 68 0.87 -12.82 -9.61
CA ALA A 68 0.89 -14.10 -10.32
C ALA A 68 1.27 -15.28 -9.41
N GLY A 69 0.76 -15.25 -8.18
CA GLY A 69 1.00 -16.33 -7.21
C GLY A 69 2.25 -16.17 -6.38
N GLU A 70 3.07 -15.17 -6.64
CA GLU A 70 4.31 -14.94 -5.88
C GLU A 70 4.17 -13.74 -4.95
N PRO A 71 4.53 -13.89 -3.66
CA PRO A 71 4.48 -12.78 -2.73
C PRO A 71 5.66 -11.83 -2.91
N HIS A 72 5.37 -10.55 -2.87
CA HIS A 72 6.39 -9.50 -2.84
C HIS A 72 6.19 -8.74 -1.53
N SER A 73 7.17 -8.82 -0.65
CA SER A 73 7.05 -8.29 0.69
C SER A 73 7.76 -6.96 0.85
N TYR A 74 7.05 -6.02 1.46
CA TYR A 74 7.58 -4.70 1.80
C TYR A 74 7.12 -4.36 3.21
N GLN A 75 7.90 -3.55 3.90
CA GLN A 75 7.52 -3.10 5.23
C GLN A 75 7.57 -1.59 5.32
N LEU A 76 6.59 -1.01 5.99
CA LEU A 76 6.58 0.39 6.34
C LEU A 76 6.92 0.50 7.82
N LYS A 77 8.00 1.22 8.11
CA LYS A 77 8.41 1.45 9.49
C LYS A 77 8.00 2.85 9.89
N ILE A 78 7.09 2.93 10.86
CA ILE A 78 6.53 4.19 11.33
C ILE A 78 7.01 4.43 12.76
N GLY A 79 7.60 5.58 13.00
CA GLY A 79 8.09 5.94 14.31
C GLY A 79 8.84 7.26 14.28
N GLY A 80 8.82 7.97 15.39
CA GLY A 80 9.53 9.24 15.50
C GLY A 80 9.07 10.29 14.50
N GLY A 81 7.81 10.22 14.08
CA GLY A 81 7.28 11.15 13.09
C GLY A 81 7.72 10.86 11.66
N ARG A 82 8.23 9.66 11.39
CA ARG A 82 8.73 9.28 10.08
C ARG A 82 8.09 8.01 9.59
N CYS A 83 8.05 7.86 8.27
CA CYS A 83 7.62 6.63 7.62
C CYS A 83 8.69 6.26 6.60
N GLU A 84 9.22 5.05 6.73
CA GLU A 84 10.24 4.55 5.81
C GLU A 84 9.78 3.23 5.21
N VAL A 85 10.11 3.00 3.95
CA VAL A 85 9.79 1.74 3.29
C VAL A 85 11.07 0.93 3.11
N MET A 86 10.95 -0.39 3.36
CA MET A 86 12.05 -1.32 3.13
C MET A 86 11.50 -2.55 2.43
N LYS A 87 12.24 -3.06 1.46
CA LYS A 87 11.88 -4.31 0.80
C LYS A 87 12.20 -5.48 1.71
N GLY A 88 11.33 -6.48 1.74
CA GLY A 88 11.55 -7.69 2.52
C GLY A 88 10.57 -7.84 3.67
N ARG A 89 10.67 -8.97 4.35
CA ARG A 89 9.78 -9.30 5.45
C ARG A 89 10.33 -8.78 6.78
N ALA A 90 9.43 -8.24 7.59
CA ALA A 90 9.78 -7.82 8.95
C ALA A 90 9.81 -9.03 9.87
N GLU A 91 10.68 -9.01 10.87
CA GLU A 91 10.73 -10.11 11.87
C GLU A 91 9.48 -10.12 12.75
N THR A 92 9.07 -8.96 13.23
CA THR A 92 7.93 -8.85 14.14
C THR A 92 7.04 -7.68 13.74
N PRO A 93 6.29 -7.82 12.63
CA PRO A 93 5.39 -6.74 12.22
C PRO A 93 4.22 -6.62 13.20
N ARG A 94 3.77 -5.40 13.44
CA ARG A 94 2.58 -5.15 14.24
C ARG A 94 1.34 -5.63 13.52
N VAL A 95 1.32 -5.45 12.20
CA VAL A 95 0.22 -5.93 11.37
C VAL A 95 0.78 -6.32 10.01
N THR A 96 0.20 -7.36 9.43
CA THR A 96 0.53 -7.82 8.07
C THR A 96 -0.71 -7.74 7.21
N LEU A 97 -0.57 -7.09 6.07
CA LEU A 97 -1.63 -6.99 5.06
C LEU A 97 -1.25 -7.86 3.87
N THR A 98 -2.13 -8.78 3.51
CA THR A 98 -1.92 -9.67 2.36
C THR A 98 -3.01 -9.45 1.35
N LEU A 99 -2.64 -9.15 0.12
CA LEU A 99 -3.61 -8.91 -0.94
C LEU A 99 -2.97 -9.08 -2.31
N ALA A 100 -3.81 -9.30 -3.33
CA ALA A 100 -3.35 -9.41 -4.70
C ALA A 100 -2.97 -8.03 -5.24
N LEU A 101 -2.05 -8.00 -6.19
CA LEU A 101 -1.57 -6.75 -6.79
C LEU A 101 -2.69 -5.84 -7.30
N PRO A 102 -3.66 -6.33 -8.09
CA PRO A 102 -4.73 -5.45 -8.57
C PRO A 102 -5.51 -4.79 -7.43
N ASP A 103 -5.81 -5.56 -6.38
CA ASP A 103 -6.54 -5.04 -5.23
C ASP A 103 -5.70 -4.03 -4.45
N PHE A 104 -4.41 -4.28 -4.34
CA PHE A 104 -3.49 -3.34 -3.69
C PHE A 104 -3.47 -1.99 -4.43
N LEU A 105 -3.36 -2.03 -5.75
CA LEU A 105 -3.34 -0.81 -6.55
C LEU A 105 -4.67 -0.05 -6.46
N ARG A 106 -5.79 -0.79 -6.48
CA ARG A 106 -7.11 -0.17 -6.32
C ARG A 106 -7.28 0.47 -4.94
N LEU A 107 -6.76 -0.20 -3.92
CA LEU A 107 -6.83 0.29 -2.55
C LEU A 107 -6.03 1.60 -2.42
N VAL A 108 -4.81 1.63 -2.93
CA VAL A 108 -3.96 2.82 -2.88
C VAL A 108 -4.54 3.96 -3.71
N ALA A 109 -5.16 3.63 -4.84
CA ALA A 109 -5.80 4.64 -5.71
C ALA A 109 -7.11 5.18 -5.15
N GLY A 110 -7.59 4.62 -4.03
CA GLY A 110 -8.86 5.03 -3.45
C GLY A 110 -10.08 4.46 -4.15
N LYS A 111 -9.89 3.47 -5.03
CA LYS A 111 -10.98 2.84 -5.77
C LYS A 111 -11.60 1.66 -5.03
N LEU A 112 -10.88 1.13 -4.03
CA LEU A 112 -11.35 0.01 -3.23
C LEU A 112 -11.23 0.41 -1.75
N PRO A 113 -12.35 0.62 -1.05
CA PRO A 113 -12.32 0.95 0.37
C PRO A 113 -11.72 -0.18 1.19
N PRO A 114 -10.84 0.10 2.17
CA PRO A 114 -10.20 -0.94 2.97
C PRO A 114 -11.18 -1.86 3.70
N VAL A 115 -12.25 -1.31 4.25
CA VAL A 115 -13.25 -2.11 4.97
C VAL A 115 -13.93 -3.09 4.01
N GLN A 116 -14.30 -2.62 2.83
CA GLN A 116 -14.91 -3.47 1.81
C GLN A 116 -13.95 -4.56 1.36
N ALA A 117 -12.69 -4.22 1.16
CA ALA A 117 -11.67 -5.18 0.76
C ALA A 117 -11.52 -6.29 1.80
N PHE A 118 -11.54 -5.91 3.08
CA PHE A 118 -11.44 -6.86 4.17
C PHE A 118 -12.68 -7.76 4.23
N MET A 119 -13.86 -7.18 4.14
CA MET A 119 -15.12 -7.93 4.23
C MET A 119 -15.32 -8.90 3.08
N THR A 120 -14.80 -8.56 1.90
CA THR A 120 -14.93 -9.43 0.72
C THR A 120 -13.78 -10.43 0.58
N GLY A 121 -12.86 -10.45 1.55
CA GLY A 121 -11.74 -11.38 1.53
C GLY A 121 -10.60 -11.01 0.60
N LYS A 122 -10.65 -9.84 -0.01
CA LYS A 122 -9.57 -9.36 -0.89
C LYS A 122 -8.35 -8.89 -0.12
N LEU A 123 -8.58 -8.41 1.10
CA LEU A 123 -7.52 -7.97 2.01
C LEU A 123 -7.55 -8.86 3.24
N LYS A 124 -6.43 -9.49 3.53
CA LYS A 124 -6.27 -10.28 4.75
C LYS A 124 -5.41 -9.52 5.72
N LEU A 125 -5.83 -9.47 6.96
CA LEU A 125 -5.13 -8.77 8.04
C LEU A 125 -4.74 -9.76 9.13
N GLN A 126 -3.50 -9.66 9.59
CA GLN A 126 -3.01 -10.43 10.74
C GLN A 126 -2.29 -9.47 11.67
N GLY A 127 -2.51 -9.63 12.98
CA GLY A 127 -1.84 -8.82 13.99
C GLY A 127 -2.76 -7.83 14.65
N ASP A 128 -2.23 -6.65 14.94
CA ASP A 128 -2.95 -5.63 15.70
C ASP A 128 -3.98 -4.89 14.85
N MET A 129 -5.24 -5.25 15.03
CA MET A 129 -6.33 -4.67 14.26
C MET A 129 -6.56 -3.19 14.57
N MET A 130 -6.20 -2.76 15.78
CA MET A 130 -6.32 -1.35 16.14
C MET A 130 -5.33 -0.50 15.34
N ILE A 131 -4.12 -1.00 15.16
CA ILE A 131 -3.11 -0.34 14.35
C ILE A 131 -3.54 -0.33 12.87
N ALA A 132 -4.07 -1.47 12.40
CA ALA A 132 -4.55 -1.57 11.01
C ALA A 132 -5.64 -0.53 10.72
N THR A 133 -6.53 -0.30 11.67
CA THR A 133 -7.59 0.69 11.53
C THR A 133 -7.05 2.12 11.63
N ALA A 134 -6.19 2.36 12.63
CA ALA A 134 -5.66 3.68 12.89
C ALA A 134 -4.76 4.20 11.75
N MET A 135 -3.96 3.31 11.16
CA MET A 135 -3.01 3.71 10.13
C MET A 135 -3.66 4.29 8.88
N GLN A 136 -4.93 4.01 8.66
CA GLN A 136 -5.65 4.59 7.52
C GLN A 136 -5.70 6.11 7.60
N GLY A 137 -5.73 6.66 8.81
CA GLY A 137 -5.71 8.09 9.02
C GLY A 137 -4.33 8.72 9.02
N TRP A 138 -3.27 7.91 8.93
CA TRP A 138 -1.90 8.40 8.96
C TRP A 138 -1.39 8.81 7.57
N PHE A 139 -2.15 8.55 6.54
CA PHE A 139 -1.77 8.85 5.17
C PHE A 139 -2.81 9.75 4.52
N ARG A 140 -2.32 10.62 3.65
CA ARG A 140 -3.19 11.55 2.94
C ARG A 140 -4.11 10.80 1.98
N GLN A 141 -5.41 11.04 2.13
CA GLN A 141 -6.43 10.42 1.28
C GLN A 141 -6.87 11.41 0.21
N GLY A 142 -7.02 10.91 -1.01
CA GLY A 142 -7.62 11.59 -2.14
C GLY A 142 -7.53 13.10 -2.19
#